data_5b991c1dbd5a8ca87f351cea228e8fbe
#
_entry.id   5b991c1dbd5a8ca87f351cea228e8fbe
#
_cell.length_a   1.000
_cell.length_b   1.000
_cell.length_c   1.000
_cell.angle_alpha   90.00
_cell.angle_beta   90.00
_cell.angle_gamma   90.00
#
_symmetry.space_group_name_H-M   'P 1'
#
loop_
_entity.id
_entity.type
_entity.pdbx_description
1 polymer ?
#
loop_
_entity_poly.entity_id
_entity_poly.type
_entity_poly.pdbx_seq_one_letter_code
_entity_poly.pdbx_strand_id
1 'polypeptide(L)'
;MTKALETVGLAKSFGALQVTRDVHLSLEAGARHALIGPNGAGKTTLVNLMSGALAPDQGQVLLSGADVTGLSQARRVKQGLARTYQINQLFRDLTVLENVVISVSERLGASWNLWRRASARAEVIDEAVVIRGQLQLDDH
;
A
#
# COMPACT_ATOMS: atom_id res chain seq x y z
N MET A 1 7.40 16.10 16.45
CA MET A 1 6.44 15.81 15.36
C MET A 1 6.54 14.33 15.00
N THR A 2 5.44 13.65 14.76
CA THR A 2 5.45 12.19 14.50
C THR A 2 5.71 11.94 13.02
N LYS A 3 6.82 11.26 12.70
CA LYS A 3 7.14 10.87 11.33
C LYS A 3 6.20 9.74 10.89
N ALA A 4 5.46 9.95 9.82
CA ALA A 4 4.58 8.91 9.26
C ALA A 4 5.37 7.89 8.44
N LEU A 5 6.35 8.36 7.64
CA LEU A 5 7.22 7.50 6.83
C LEU A 5 8.65 8.07 6.86
N GLU A 6 9.63 7.19 7.00
CA GLU A 6 11.05 7.55 6.95
C GLU A 6 11.85 6.51 6.18
N THR A 7 12.86 6.95 5.43
CA THR A 7 13.89 6.07 4.88
C THR A 7 15.24 6.48 5.43
N VAL A 8 16.08 5.52 5.78
CA VAL A 8 17.41 5.73 6.34
C VAL A 8 18.43 4.96 5.53
N GLY A 9 19.29 5.65 4.80
CA GLY A 9 20.38 5.06 4.04
C GLY A 9 19.91 4.12 2.92
N LEU A 10 18.74 4.35 2.34
CA LEU A 10 18.10 3.41 1.41
C LEU A 10 18.85 3.34 0.09
N ALA A 11 19.34 2.14 -0.27
CA ALA A 11 20.11 1.92 -1.49
C ALA A 11 19.57 0.71 -2.27
N LYS A 12 19.66 0.79 -3.61
CA LYS A 12 19.31 -0.28 -4.54
C LYS A 12 20.14 -0.23 -5.81
N SER A 13 20.67 -1.39 -6.18
CA SER A 13 21.39 -1.60 -7.43
C SER A 13 20.75 -2.72 -8.26
N PHE A 14 20.86 -2.64 -9.56
CA PHE A 14 20.50 -3.69 -10.51
C PHE A 14 21.75 -4.06 -11.33
N GLY A 15 22.42 -5.13 -10.93
CA GLY A 15 23.76 -5.43 -11.44
C GLY A 15 24.74 -4.30 -11.11
N ALA A 16 25.43 -3.78 -12.11
CA ALA A 16 26.37 -2.67 -11.96
C ALA A 16 25.69 -1.28 -11.84
N LEU A 17 24.39 -1.18 -12.12
CA LEU A 17 23.68 0.09 -12.09
C LEU A 17 23.13 0.37 -10.69
N GLN A 18 23.69 1.35 -9.99
CA GLN A 18 23.15 1.85 -8.74
C GLN A 18 22.04 2.87 -9.03
N VAL A 19 20.79 2.53 -8.71
CA VAL A 19 19.60 3.35 -9.00
C VAL A 19 19.21 4.27 -7.86
N THR A 20 19.34 3.80 -6.62
CA THR A 20 19.20 4.65 -5.43
C THR A 20 20.44 4.51 -4.56
N ARG A 21 20.90 5.62 -3.99
CA ARG A 21 22.11 5.65 -3.19
C ARG A 21 21.87 6.49 -1.95
N ASP A 22 21.99 5.86 -0.78
CA ASP A 22 21.96 6.53 0.54
C ASP A 22 20.79 7.52 0.70
N VAL A 23 19.57 7.06 0.33
CA VAL A 23 18.39 7.94 0.32
C VAL A 23 17.81 8.06 1.72
N HIS A 24 17.82 9.29 2.22
CA HIS A 24 17.17 9.70 3.47
C HIS A 24 15.97 10.58 3.15
N LEU A 25 14.78 10.16 3.57
CA LEU A 25 13.54 10.90 3.39
C LEU A 25 12.74 10.82 4.69
N SER A 26 12.09 11.90 5.05
CA SER A 26 11.20 11.94 6.19
C SER A 26 9.91 12.66 5.84
N LEU A 27 8.78 11.97 6.04
CA LEU A 27 7.44 12.54 5.90
C LEU A 27 6.80 12.61 7.29
N GLU A 28 6.42 13.81 7.66
CA GLU A 28 5.64 14.08 8.87
C GLU A 28 4.17 13.64 8.67
N ALA A 29 3.49 13.33 9.76
CA ALA A 29 2.05 13.05 9.71
C ALA A 29 1.28 14.27 9.14
N GLY A 30 0.44 14.03 8.15
CA GLY A 30 -0.33 15.07 7.45
C GLY A 30 0.45 15.82 6.36
N ALA A 31 1.76 15.61 6.21
CA ALA A 31 2.54 16.25 5.17
C ALA A 31 2.22 15.69 3.78
N ARG A 32 2.38 16.53 2.75
CA ARG A 32 2.25 16.17 1.34
C ARG A 32 3.55 16.48 0.63
N HIS A 33 4.20 15.45 0.10
CA HIS A 33 5.46 15.59 -0.62
C HIS A 33 5.31 15.12 -2.06
N ALA A 34 5.95 15.83 -2.99
CA ALA A 34 6.05 15.44 -4.39
C ALA A 34 7.47 14.95 -4.69
N LEU A 35 7.59 13.77 -5.32
CA LEU A 35 8.85 13.24 -5.82
C LEU A 35 8.99 13.60 -7.30
N ILE A 36 9.85 14.57 -7.60
CA ILE A 36 10.03 15.16 -8.93
C ILE A 36 11.42 14.79 -9.48
N GLY A 37 11.51 14.61 -10.79
CA GLY A 37 12.77 14.32 -11.48
C GLY A 37 12.53 13.73 -12.87
N PRO A 38 13.56 13.65 -13.71
CA PRO A 38 13.48 13.12 -15.07
C PRO A 38 13.12 11.63 -15.09
N ASN A 39 12.78 11.10 -16.26
CA ASN A 39 12.62 9.65 -16.44
C ASN A 39 13.96 8.95 -16.21
N GLY A 40 13.93 7.79 -15.56
CA GLY A 40 15.14 7.06 -15.17
C GLY A 40 15.80 7.53 -13.86
N ALA A 41 15.35 8.61 -13.22
CA ALA A 41 15.93 9.12 -11.95
C ALA A 41 15.68 8.23 -10.72
N GLY A 42 15.15 7.03 -10.87
CA GLY A 42 14.93 6.10 -9.76
C GLY A 42 13.65 6.34 -8.94
N LYS A 43 12.75 7.27 -9.35
CA LYS A 43 11.52 7.58 -8.62
C LYS A 43 10.65 6.35 -8.36
N THR A 44 10.38 5.58 -9.41
CA THR A 44 9.58 4.35 -9.30
C THR A 44 10.28 3.31 -8.43
N THR A 45 11.60 3.20 -8.52
CA THR A 45 12.41 2.31 -7.67
C THR A 45 12.27 2.71 -6.21
N LEU A 46 12.41 3.99 -5.87
CA LEU A 46 12.25 4.48 -4.51
C LEU A 46 10.84 4.19 -3.97
N VAL A 47 9.79 4.46 -4.76
CA VAL A 47 8.40 4.15 -4.37
C VAL A 47 8.21 2.63 -4.19
N ASN A 48 8.82 1.79 -5.03
CA ASN A 48 8.76 0.33 -4.89
C ASN A 48 9.48 -0.16 -3.62
N LEU A 49 10.61 0.45 -3.26
CA LEU A 49 11.33 0.16 -2.02
C LEU A 49 10.48 0.54 -0.79
N MET A 50 9.92 1.74 -0.78
CA MET A 50 9.06 2.21 0.32
C MET A 50 7.80 1.37 0.47
N SER A 51 7.17 0.93 -0.64
CA SER A 51 5.96 0.13 -0.61
C SER A 51 6.18 -1.37 -0.33
N GLY A 52 7.43 -1.84 -0.38
CA GLY A 52 7.77 -3.27 -0.21
C GLY A 52 7.52 -4.12 -1.45
N ALA A 53 7.28 -3.50 -2.61
CA ALA A 53 7.26 -4.19 -3.91
C ALA A 53 8.67 -4.60 -4.37
N LEU A 54 9.70 -3.96 -3.80
CA LEU A 54 11.11 -4.26 -4.04
C LEU A 54 11.85 -4.23 -2.70
N ALA A 55 12.75 -5.19 -2.49
CA ALA A 55 13.62 -5.19 -1.31
C ALA A 55 14.84 -4.29 -1.55
N PRO A 56 15.24 -3.44 -0.59
CA PRO A 56 16.47 -2.68 -0.67
C PRO A 56 17.69 -3.60 -0.49
N ASP A 57 18.83 -3.15 -1.00
CA ASP A 57 20.11 -3.81 -0.76
C ASP A 57 20.73 -3.32 0.56
N GLN A 58 20.44 -2.06 0.93
CA GLN A 58 20.88 -1.44 2.19
C GLN A 58 19.85 -0.43 2.67
N GLY A 59 19.94 -0.09 3.95
CA GLY A 59 19.10 0.91 4.58
C GLY A 59 17.78 0.36 5.11
N GLN A 60 16.94 1.25 5.62
CA GLN A 60 15.71 0.91 6.30
C GLN A 60 14.55 1.77 5.84
N VAL A 61 13.35 1.19 5.94
CA VAL A 61 12.07 1.89 5.78
C VAL A 61 11.31 1.79 7.11
N LEU A 62 10.98 2.94 7.67
CA LEU A 62 10.26 3.05 8.94
C LEU A 62 8.87 3.63 8.68
N LEU A 63 7.84 3.01 9.25
CA LEU A 63 6.46 3.49 9.21
C LEU A 63 6.01 3.79 10.64
N SER A 64 5.71 5.04 10.92
CA SER A 64 5.39 5.51 12.28
C SER A 64 6.42 5.08 13.33
N GLY A 65 7.71 5.06 12.94
CA GLY A 65 8.83 4.62 13.78
C GLY A 65 9.08 3.12 13.82
N ALA A 66 8.18 2.28 13.31
CA ALA A 66 8.38 0.83 13.23
C ALA A 66 9.15 0.44 11.95
N ASP A 67 10.16 -0.40 12.07
CA ASP A 67 10.91 -0.92 10.91
C ASP A 67 10.02 -1.92 10.13
N VAL A 68 9.74 -1.56 8.88
CA VAL A 68 8.95 -2.38 7.95
C VAL A 68 9.78 -2.91 6.78
N THR A 69 11.11 -2.76 6.82
CA THR A 69 12.02 -3.09 5.72
C THR A 69 11.86 -4.52 5.22
N GLY A 70 11.81 -5.48 6.13
CA GLY A 70 11.65 -6.91 5.81
C GLY A 70 10.20 -7.34 5.56
N LEU A 71 9.23 -6.45 5.70
CA LEU A 71 7.83 -6.80 5.51
C LEU A 71 7.43 -6.79 4.04
N SER A 72 6.63 -7.78 3.65
CA SER A 72 5.98 -7.81 2.33
C SER A 72 5.03 -6.63 2.16
N GLN A 73 4.73 -6.27 0.91
CA GLN A 73 3.78 -5.20 0.58
C GLN A 73 2.43 -5.36 1.30
N ALA A 74 1.85 -6.57 1.30
CA ALA A 74 0.58 -6.85 1.99
C ALA A 74 0.67 -6.58 3.50
N ARG A 75 1.80 -6.89 4.13
CA ARG A 75 2.00 -6.60 5.56
C ARG A 75 2.17 -5.11 5.82
N ARG A 76 2.85 -4.36 4.92
CA ARG A 76 2.96 -2.89 5.04
C ARG A 76 1.60 -2.21 4.89
N VAL A 77 0.73 -2.73 4.01
CA VAL A 77 -0.67 -2.25 3.89
C VAL A 77 -1.41 -2.41 5.21
N LYS A 78 -1.27 -3.54 5.90
CA LYS A 78 -1.86 -3.77 7.22
C LYS A 78 -1.28 -2.87 8.33
N GLN A 79 -0.09 -2.29 8.10
CA GLN A 79 0.51 -1.26 8.96
C GLN A 79 0.09 0.17 8.58
N GLY A 80 -0.79 0.34 7.59
CA GLY A 80 -1.34 1.63 7.18
C GLY A 80 -0.69 2.27 5.96
N LEU A 81 0.24 1.59 5.26
CA LEU A 81 0.85 2.10 4.04
C LEU A 81 0.02 1.71 2.82
N ALA A 82 -0.81 2.61 2.30
CA ALA A 82 -1.54 2.40 1.06
C ALA A 82 -0.78 2.91 -0.16
N ARG A 83 -0.98 2.26 -1.31
CA ARG A 83 -0.48 2.70 -2.62
C ARG A 83 -1.57 2.57 -3.67
N THR A 84 -1.78 3.63 -4.44
CA THR A 84 -2.59 3.60 -5.65
C THR A 84 -1.76 3.18 -6.85
N TYR A 85 -2.35 2.41 -7.76
CA TYR A 85 -1.71 1.96 -9.00
C TYR A 85 -2.40 2.60 -10.20
N GLN A 86 -1.64 2.86 -11.26
CA GLN A 86 -2.18 3.40 -12.51
C GLN A 86 -3.08 2.40 -13.24
N ILE A 87 -2.76 1.11 -13.11
CA ILE A 87 -3.54 0.02 -13.70
C ILE A 87 -4.27 -0.68 -12.55
N ASN A 88 -5.59 -0.55 -12.53
CA ASN A 88 -6.42 -1.23 -11.56
C ASN A 88 -6.53 -2.70 -11.94
N GLN A 89 -6.23 -3.58 -11.01
CA GLN A 89 -6.47 -5.02 -11.14
C GLN A 89 -7.83 -5.34 -10.49
N LEU A 90 -8.89 -5.08 -11.22
CA LEU A 90 -10.23 -5.48 -10.83
C LEU A 90 -10.52 -6.90 -11.32
N PHE A 91 -11.26 -7.64 -10.55
CA PHE A 91 -11.85 -8.91 -10.99
C PHE A 91 -13.01 -8.60 -11.93
N ARG A 92 -12.75 -8.72 -13.24
CA ARG A 92 -13.69 -8.28 -14.28
C ARG A 92 -14.98 -9.11 -14.33
N ASP A 93 -14.94 -10.33 -13.83
CA ASP A 93 -16.08 -11.24 -13.77
C ASP A 93 -16.96 -11.01 -12.52
N LEU A 94 -16.56 -10.07 -11.66
CA LEU A 94 -17.27 -9.70 -10.45
C LEU A 94 -17.91 -8.32 -10.60
N THR A 95 -19.05 -8.14 -9.95
CA THR A 95 -19.72 -6.83 -9.84
C THR A 95 -18.85 -5.83 -9.08
N VAL A 96 -19.18 -4.54 -9.18
CA VAL A 96 -18.53 -3.47 -8.42
C VAL A 96 -18.60 -3.76 -6.91
N LEU A 97 -19.79 -4.15 -6.44
CA LEU A 97 -19.99 -4.46 -5.02
C LEU A 97 -19.11 -5.63 -4.56
N GLU A 98 -19.01 -6.70 -5.34
CA GLU A 98 -18.16 -7.85 -5.01
C GLU A 98 -16.68 -7.49 -4.95
N ASN A 99 -16.19 -6.65 -5.86
CA ASN A 99 -14.82 -6.13 -5.81
C ASN A 99 -14.57 -5.32 -4.53
N VAL A 100 -15.52 -4.48 -4.10
CA VAL A 100 -15.43 -3.72 -2.85
C VAL A 100 -15.49 -4.66 -1.64
N VAL A 101 -16.39 -5.65 -1.64
CA VAL A 101 -16.51 -6.68 -0.60
C VAL A 101 -15.21 -7.42 -0.38
N ILE A 102 -14.50 -7.81 -1.45
CA ILE A 102 -13.19 -8.47 -1.33
C ILE A 102 -12.19 -7.56 -0.61
N SER A 103 -12.14 -6.29 -0.98
CA SER A 103 -11.22 -5.31 -0.38
C SER A 103 -11.51 -5.08 1.11
N VAL A 104 -12.77 -4.94 1.49
CA VAL A 104 -13.21 -4.81 2.87
C VAL A 104 -12.92 -6.08 3.67
N SER A 105 -13.19 -7.27 3.08
CA SER A 105 -12.92 -8.57 3.69
C SER A 105 -11.42 -8.76 4.02
N GLU A 106 -10.54 -8.38 3.09
CA GLU A 106 -9.09 -8.46 3.31
C GLU A 106 -8.63 -7.51 4.42
N ARG A 107 -9.15 -6.28 4.44
CA ARG A 107 -8.84 -5.29 5.48
C ARG A 107 -9.26 -5.77 6.86
N LEU A 108 -10.44 -6.36 6.99
CA LEU A 108 -10.97 -6.89 8.24
C LEU A 108 -10.40 -8.28 8.61
N GLY A 109 -9.50 -8.85 7.77
CA GLY A 109 -8.95 -10.17 7.98
C GLY A 109 -9.99 -11.28 7.92
N ALA A 110 -11.09 -11.06 7.18
CA ALA A 110 -12.20 -11.99 7.07
C ALA A 110 -12.04 -13.00 5.93
N SER A 111 -11.08 -12.79 5.02
CA SER A 111 -10.92 -13.52 3.75
C SER A 111 -10.63 -15.02 3.90
N TRP A 112 -10.09 -15.48 5.03
CA TRP A 112 -9.68 -16.89 5.23
C TRP A 112 -10.46 -17.63 6.31
N ASN A 113 -11.48 -17.00 6.93
CA ASN A 113 -12.21 -17.63 8.03
C ASN A 113 -13.62 -18.02 7.62
N LEU A 114 -13.75 -19.19 7.00
CA LEU A 114 -15.04 -19.83 6.61
C LEU A 114 -15.98 -20.05 7.81
N TRP A 115 -15.45 -20.03 9.04
CA TRP A 115 -16.19 -20.27 10.29
C TRP A 115 -16.62 -18.98 11.00
N ARG A 116 -16.31 -17.81 10.45
CA ARG A 116 -16.80 -16.54 11.03
C ARG A 116 -18.31 -16.45 10.92
N ARG A 117 -18.95 -16.02 12.02
CA ARG A 117 -20.40 -15.87 12.19
C ARG A 117 -21.02 -15.04 11.05
N ALA A 118 -22.27 -15.36 10.72
CA ALA A 118 -23.05 -14.63 9.70
C ALA A 118 -23.06 -13.09 9.93
N SER A 119 -23.00 -12.64 11.20
CA SER A 119 -22.86 -11.23 11.57
C SER A 119 -21.63 -10.53 11.00
N ALA A 120 -20.48 -11.22 10.93
CA ALA A 120 -19.26 -10.62 10.36
C ALA A 120 -19.33 -10.50 8.82
N ARG A 121 -20.16 -11.31 8.16
CA ARG A 121 -20.45 -11.16 6.72
C ARG A 121 -21.38 -9.98 6.46
N ALA A 122 -22.39 -9.78 7.31
CA ALA A 122 -23.28 -8.63 7.21
C ALA A 122 -22.50 -7.32 7.35
N GLU A 123 -21.63 -7.20 8.35
CA GLU A 123 -20.77 -6.03 8.57
C GLU A 123 -19.91 -5.69 7.35
N VAL A 124 -19.30 -6.70 6.72
CA VAL A 124 -18.49 -6.50 5.49
C VAL A 124 -19.36 -5.98 4.34
N ILE A 125 -20.55 -6.54 4.16
CA ILE A 125 -21.47 -6.14 3.08
C ILE A 125 -21.99 -4.73 3.33
N ASP A 126 -22.41 -4.42 4.55
CA ASP A 126 -22.94 -3.10 4.93
C ASP A 126 -21.88 -2.01 4.69
N GLU A 127 -20.65 -2.25 5.10
CA GLU A 127 -19.54 -1.32 4.84
C GLU A 127 -19.25 -1.19 3.34
N ALA A 128 -19.26 -2.27 2.59
CA ALA A 128 -19.02 -2.25 1.15
C ALA A 128 -20.11 -1.43 0.41
N VAL A 129 -21.37 -1.55 0.83
CA VAL A 129 -22.48 -0.75 0.29
C VAL A 129 -22.29 0.74 0.58
N VAL A 130 -21.87 1.09 1.81
CA VAL A 130 -21.57 2.48 2.17
C VAL A 130 -20.44 3.05 1.32
N ILE A 131 -19.34 2.30 1.17
CA ILE A 131 -18.18 2.73 0.35
C ILE A 131 -18.61 2.92 -1.11
N ARG A 132 -19.37 1.97 -1.69
CA ARG A 132 -19.90 2.08 -3.05
C ARG A 132 -20.71 3.37 -3.23
N GLY A 133 -21.60 3.66 -2.31
CA GLY A 133 -22.41 4.89 -2.31
C GLY A 133 -21.57 6.16 -2.21
N GLN A 134 -20.56 6.19 -1.34
CA GLN A 134 -19.65 7.34 -1.19
C GLN A 134 -18.84 7.62 -2.45
N LEU A 135 -18.48 6.58 -3.20
CA LEU A 135 -17.72 6.67 -4.44
C LEU A 135 -18.61 6.87 -5.68
N GLN A 136 -19.95 6.92 -5.51
CA GLN A 136 -20.93 7.06 -6.60
C GLN A 136 -20.74 5.99 -7.70
N LEU A 137 -20.38 4.78 -7.29
CA LEU A 137 -20.19 3.64 -8.19
C LEU A 137 -21.54 2.96 -8.39
N ASP A 138 -22.34 3.47 -9.31
CA ASP A 138 -23.59 2.85 -9.73
C ASP A 138 -23.31 1.60 -10.57
N ASP A 139 -24.13 0.55 -10.39
CA ASP A 139 -24.05 -0.66 -11.21
C ASP A 139 -24.53 -0.31 -12.63
N HIS A 140 -23.61 -0.27 -13.58
CA HIS A 140 -23.89 -0.25 -15.01
C HIS A 140 -23.57 -1.59 -15.63
#